data_e34a88aedf1df8ea0784bef83899e835
#
_entry.id   e34a88aedf1df8ea0784bef83899e835
#
_cell.length_a   1.000
_cell.length_b   1.000
_cell.length_c   1.000
_cell.angle_alpha   90.00
_cell.angle_beta   90.00
_cell.angle_gamma   90.00
#
_symmetry.space_group_name_H-M   'P 1'
#
loop_
_entity.id
_entity.type
_entity.pdbx_description
1 polymer ?
#
loop_
_entity_poly.entity_id
_entity_poly.type
_entity_poly.pdbx_seq_one_letter_code
_entity_poly.pdbx_strand_id
1 'polypeptide(L)'
;MTRLPAIFLLSGILISACHFGDAPRTPANRKPAKAKEGRIPDTVKVGIYITSIHDIDFKEKQYSTNFWVWFKYKRKEFDFINNLEIPNAKTFSKSFTTSDTTNGRVYVLMKIQATMKDSWRIGNFPFDQQRMMMSFENSQYDINDLVFAIDSSGQQYDPRFTLNGWTIDSSRVMVTTRPYESSFGLDSLPSNHMDYSSFRVRLILTREAGGLFWKMFLGMYIAFLIAYVCFYIHADGFDSRFGLSVGALFAVIGNKYIVDSSLPESTSYTLVDALHGLTLFFIFAIISATAISLKLVKMGRTKLADRFDFITAQVFLLIYLVVNIYLIYQATQNN
;
A
#
# COMPACT_ATOMS: atom_id res chain seq x y z
N MET A 1 -5.30 11.49 61.52
CA MET A 1 -5.64 12.93 61.47
C MET A 1 -4.42 13.63 60.88
N THR A 2 -4.55 14.10 59.63
CA THR A 2 -4.03 15.34 59.06
C THR A 2 -4.26 15.30 57.54
N ARG A 3 -4.95 16.34 57.09
CA ARG A 3 -5.55 16.49 55.75
C ARG A 3 -4.53 17.03 54.73
N LEU A 4 -4.56 16.53 53.49
CA LEU A 4 -3.95 17.15 52.32
C LEU A 4 -4.79 18.37 51.86
N PRO A 5 -4.15 19.44 51.36
CA PRO A 5 -4.84 20.42 50.54
C PRO A 5 -4.63 20.17 49.05
N ALA A 6 -5.72 20.26 48.31
CA ALA A 6 -5.77 20.29 46.85
C ALA A 6 -5.22 21.61 46.31
N ILE A 7 -4.32 21.58 45.35
CA ILE A 7 -3.89 22.74 44.57
C ILE A 7 -4.53 22.64 43.19
N PHE A 8 -5.51 23.49 42.93
CA PHE A 8 -6.04 23.77 41.61
C PHE A 8 -5.06 24.69 40.86
N LEU A 9 -4.50 24.25 39.75
CA LEU A 9 -3.82 25.10 38.78
C LEU A 9 -4.72 25.25 37.56
N LEU A 10 -5.32 26.44 37.45
CA LEU A 10 -5.93 26.95 36.22
C LEU A 10 -4.80 27.22 35.20
N SER A 11 -4.75 26.46 34.15
CA SER A 11 -3.99 26.79 32.94
C SER A 11 -4.94 27.33 31.88
N GLY A 12 -4.74 28.62 31.56
CA GLY A 12 -5.51 29.36 30.58
C GLY A 12 -5.37 28.79 29.18
N ILE A 13 -6.50 28.65 28.53
CA ILE A 13 -6.61 28.26 27.11
C ILE A 13 -6.33 29.50 26.28
N LEU A 14 -5.15 29.59 25.67
CA LEU A 14 -4.86 30.53 24.58
C LEU A 14 -5.55 30.00 23.32
N ILE A 15 -6.67 30.60 22.94
CA ILE A 15 -7.32 30.41 21.66
C ILE A 15 -6.47 31.12 20.61
N SER A 16 -5.63 30.36 19.91
CA SER A 16 -4.96 30.79 18.69
C SER A 16 -5.98 30.76 17.55
N ALA A 17 -6.31 31.94 17.03
CA ALA A 17 -7.17 32.12 15.86
C ALA A 17 -6.45 31.55 14.62
N CYS A 18 -6.77 30.30 14.22
CA CYS A 18 -6.42 29.79 12.92
C CYS A 18 -7.24 30.55 11.87
N HIS A 19 -6.54 31.28 11.00
CA HIS A 19 -7.11 31.79 9.75
C HIS A 19 -7.64 30.62 8.93
N PHE A 20 -8.95 30.57 8.74
CA PHE A 20 -9.59 29.72 7.75
C PHE A 20 -9.29 30.29 6.37
N GLY A 21 -8.28 29.73 5.70
CA GLY A 21 -8.08 29.92 4.27
C GLY A 21 -9.12 29.11 3.49
N ASP A 22 -9.74 29.77 2.55
CA ASP A 22 -10.60 29.34 1.45
C ASP A 22 -11.50 28.11 1.68
N ALA A 23 -12.79 28.40 1.83
CA ALA A 23 -13.87 27.43 1.78
C ALA A 23 -13.81 26.60 0.48
N PRO A 24 -14.07 25.27 0.54
CA PRO A 24 -14.17 24.45 -0.66
C PRO A 24 -15.25 25.03 -1.57
N ARG A 25 -14.88 25.29 -2.84
CA ARG A 25 -15.81 25.78 -3.86
C ARG A 25 -17.00 24.82 -3.92
N THR A 26 -18.18 25.37 -3.72
CA THR A 26 -19.47 24.71 -3.89
C THR A 26 -19.48 23.97 -5.24
N PRO A 27 -19.88 22.70 -5.33
CA PRO A 27 -19.99 21.99 -6.59
C PRO A 27 -20.90 22.77 -7.53
N ALA A 28 -20.40 23.01 -8.75
CA ALA A 28 -21.14 23.74 -9.78
C ALA A 28 -22.52 23.10 -9.96
N ASN A 29 -23.52 23.94 -9.98
CA ASN A 29 -24.93 23.63 -10.12
C ASN A 29 -25.17 22.61 -11.27
N ARG A 30 -25.38 21.33 -10.93
CA ARG A 30 -25.67 20.26 -11.89
C ARG A 30 -27.01 20.57 -12.52
N LYS A 31 -27.03 21.03 -13.77
CA LYS A 31 -28.26 21.05 -14.55
C LYS A 31 -28.61 19.62 -14.92
N PRO A 32 -29.79 19.11 -14.56
CA PRO A 32 -30.19 17.76 -14.94
C PRO A 32 -30.23 17.65 -16.45
N ALA A 33 -29.40 16.78 -17.03
CA ALA A 33 -29.54 16.39 -18.40
C ALA A 33 -30.87 15.62 -18.53
N LYS A 34 -31.83 16.15 -19.26
CA LYS A 34 -33.08 15.44 -19.59
C LYS A 34 -32.72 14.14 -20.30
N ALA A 35 -33.11 13.00 -19.70
CA ALA A 35 -33.00 11.70 -20.36
C ALA A 35 -33.68 11.77 -21.75
N LYS A 36 -32.87 11.77 -22.79
CA LYS A 36 -33.34 11.68 -24.19
C LYS A 36 -33.25 10.21 -24.60
N GLU A 37 -34.35 9.52 -24.55
CA GLU A 37 -34.47 8.17 -25.09
C GLU A 37 -34.07 8.20 -26.59
N GLY A 38 -33.13 7.31 -26.97
CA GLY A 38 -32.77 7.01 -28.34
C GLY A 38 -31.59 7.78 -28.96
N ARG A 39 -30.80 8.55 -28.18
CA ARG A 39 -29.62 9.22 -28.72
C ARG A 39 -28.39 8.30 -28.61
N ILE A 40 -27.67 8.14 -29.74
CA ILE A 40 -26.37 7.47 -29.74
C ILE A 40 -25.38 8.35 -28.93
N PRO A 41 -24.64 7.80 -27.91
CA PRO A 41 -23.69 8.57 -27.13
C PRO A 41 -22.54 9.10 -28.00
N ASP A 42 -22.10 10.31 -27.70
CA ASP A 42 -20.96 10.90 -28.39
C ASP A 42 -19.64 10.25 -27.90
N THR A 43 -18.76 9.94 -28.85
CA THR A 43 -17.46 9.31 -28.54
C THR A 43 -16.41 10.36 -28.29
N VAL A 44 -15.74 10.24 -27.14
CA VAL A 44 -14.57 11.03 -26.73
C VAL A 44 -13.32 10.16 -26.81
N LYS A 45 -12.37 10.50 -27.69
CA LYS A 45 -11.08 9.85 -27.73
C LYS A 45 -10.20 10.43 -26.63
N VAL A 46 -9.63 9.57 -25.79
CA VAL A 46 -8.79 9.93 -24.64
C VAL A 46 -7.47 9.17 -24.68
N GLY A 47 -6.39 9.87 -24.37
CA GLY A 47 -5.07 9.28 -24.22
C GLY A 47 -4.33 9.90 -23.04
N ILE A 48 -3.28 9.23 -22.58
CA ILE A 48 -2.48 9.60 -21.42
C ILE A 48 -1.00 9.38 -21.69
N TYR A 49 -0.16 10.21 -21.06
CA TYR A 49 1.28 10.03 -21.01
C TYR A 49 1.79 10.35 -19.62
N ILE A 50 2.18 9.31 -18.85
CA ILE A 50 2.67 9.43 -17.48
C ILE A 50 4.13 9.86 -17.54
N THR A 51 4.46 10.97 -16.89
CA THR A 51 5.83 11.52 -16.86
C THR A 51 6.60 11.10 -15.61
N SER A 52 5.92 10.86 -14.49
CA SER A 52 6.53 10.36 -13.27
C SER A 52 5.51 9.75 -12.32
N ILE A 53 5.98 8.81 -11.52
CA ILE A 53 5.32 8.29 -10.32
C ILE A 53 6.35 8.39 -9.20
N HIS A 54 5.95 8.90 -8.05
CA HIS A 54 6.82 9.12 -6.90
C HIS A 54 6.02 9.08 -5.61
N ASP A 55 6.70 9.17 -4.44
CA ASP A 55 6.08 9.21 -3.12
C ASP A 55 5.08 8.08 -2.89
N ILE A 56 5.50 6.84 -3.22
CA ILE A 56 4.70 5.66 -2.95
C ILE A 56 4.69 5.44 -1.43
N ASP A 57 3.56 5.77 -0.81
CA ASP A 57 3.36 5.65 0.64
C ASP A 57 2.40 4.49 0.94
N PHE A 58 2.97 3.43 1.52
CA PHE A 58 2.20 2.24 1.88
C PHE A 58 1.28 2.52 3.06
N LYS A 59 1.73 3.28 4.05
CA LYS A 59 1.00 3.58 5.27
C LYS A 59 -0.24 4.44 4.98
N GLU A 60 -0.06 5.51 4.20
CA GLU A 60 -1.14 6.41 3.82
C GLU A 60 -1.98 5.91 2.64
N LYS A 61 -1.65 4.73 2.10
CA LYS A 61 -2.34 4.10 0.96
C LYS A 61 -2.47 5.04 -0.24
N GLN A 62 -1.36 5.71 -0.61
CA GLN A 62 -1.35 6.71 -1.68
C GLN A 62 -0.03 6.70 -2.47
N TYR A 63 -0.06 7.32 -3.63
CA TYR A 63 1.12 7.67 -4.44
C TYR A 63 0.89 8.97 -5.19
N SER A 64 1.97 9.67 -5.54
CA SER A 64 1.94 10.88 -6.36
C SER A 64 2.30 10.54 -7.80
N THR A 65 1.65 11.22 -8.75
CA THR A 65 1.92 11.04 -10.18
C THR A 65 1.75 12.33 -10.95
N ASN A 66 2.58 12.51 -11.97
CA ASN A 66 2.48 13.59 -12.95
C ASN A 66 2.23 12.97 -14.32
N PHE A 67 1.26 13.50 -15.05
CA PHE A 67 0.90 12.98 -16.37
C PHE A 67 0.28 14.05 -17.25
N TRP A 68 0.37 13.81 -18.55
CA TRP A 68 -0.41 14.51 -19.56
C TRP A 68 -1.62 13.64 -19.89
N VAL A 69 -2.79 14.28 -20.03
CA VAL A 69 -4.02 13.66 -20.52
C VAL A 69 -4.63 14.55 -21.60
N TRP A 70 -5.10 13.92 -22.67
CA TRP A 70 -5.77 14.66 -23.74
C TRP A 70 -7.10 14.02 -24.11
N PHE A 71 -8.00 14.90 -24.57
CA PHE A 71 -9.35 14.53 -25.00
C PHE A 71 -9.62 15.12 -26.39
N LYS A 72 -10.21 14.33 -27.29
CA LYS A 72 -10.61 14.73 -28.61
C LYS A 72 -12.10 14.41 -28.81
N TYR A 73 -12.96 15.41 -29.01
CA TYR A 73 -14.40 15.25 -29.06
C TYR A 73 -15.05 16.30 -29.97
N LYS A 74 -16.36 16.15 -30.28
CA LYS A 74 -17.11 17.08 -31.12
C LYS A 74 -18.02 18.02 -30.31
N ARG A 75 -18.66 17.48 -29.27
CA ARG A 75 -19.66 18.19 -28.48
C ARG A 75 -19.00 19.09 -27.43
N LYS A 76 -19.01 20.40 -27.68
CA LYS A 76 -18.30 21.39 -26.83
C LYS A 76 -18.76 21.41 -25.37
N GLU A 77 -20.02 21.03 -25.11
CA GLU A 77 -20.64 21.01 -23.78
C GLU A 77 -19.97 20.02 -22.82
N PHE A 78 -19.20 19.05 -23.32
CA PHE A 78 -18.48 18.09 -22.43
C PHE A 78 -17.44 18.73 -21.53
N ASP A 79 -16.85 19.84 -21.95
CA ASP A 79 -15.99 20.73 -21.18
C ASP A 79 -15.09 20.00 -20.16
N PHE A 80 -14.16 19.18 -20.67
CA PHE A 80 -13.23 18.43 -19.79
C PHE A 80 -12.30 19.31 -18.96
N ILE A 81 -12.20 20.61 -19.30
CA ILE A 81 -11.42 21.53 -18.47
C ILE A 81 -12.09 21.72 -17.12
N ASN A 82 -13.41 21.79 -17.06
CA ASN A 82 -14.15 21.99 -15.82
C ASN A 82 -14.76 20.70 -15.25
N ASN A 83 -15.07 19.72 -16.12
CA ASN A 83 -15.85 18.53 -15.78
C ASN A 83 -15.02 17.24 -15.70
N LEU A 84 -13.68 17.32 -15.79
CA LEU A 84 -12.83 16.16 -15.56
C LEU A 84 -12.91 15.72 -14.11
N GLU A 85 -13.20 14.45 -13.90
CA GLU A 85 -13.15 13.79 -12.60
C GLU A 85 -12.12 12.66 -12.61
N ILE A 86 -11.39 12.51 -11.51
CA ILE A 86 -10.45 11.42 -11.25
C ILE A 86 -10.90 10.76 -9.95
N PRO A 87 -11.82 9.79 -10.00
CA PRO A 87 -12.54 9.31 -8.81
C PRO A 87 -11.66 8.70 -7.72
N ASN A 88 -10.50 8.17 -8.07
CA ASN A 88 -9.55 7.61 -7.12
C ASN A 88 -8.41 8.57 -6.73
N ALA A 89 -8.46 9.84 -7.14
CA ALA A 89 -7.53 10.84 -6.65
C ALA A 89 -7.97 11.35 -5.26
N LYS A 90 -7.02 11.51 -4.35
CA LYS A 90 -7.21 12.24 -3.09
C LYS A 90 -7.26 13.74 -3.38
N THR A 91 -6.33 14.20 -4.21
CA THR A 91 -6.24 15.56 -4.72
C THR A 91 -5.63 15.55 -6.11
N PHE A 92 -6.01 16.49 -6.95
CA PHE A 92 -5.28 16.75 -8.20
C PHE A 92 -5.31 18.23 -8.56
N SER A 93 -4.31 18.68 -9.29
CA SER A 93 -4.19 20.04 -9.81
C SER A 93 -3.79 20.02 -11.28
N LYS A 94 -4.29 21.00 -12.03
CA LYS A 94 -3.96 21.19 -13.44
C LYS A 94 -2.86 22.24 -13.52
N SER A 95 -1.62 21.82 -13.79
CA SER A 95 -0.48 22.72 -13.89
C SER A 95 -0.36 23.41 -15.27
N PHE A 96 -1.00 22.80 -16.27
CA PHE A 96 -1.11 23.35 -17.63
C PHE A 96 -2.38 22.88 -18.28
N THR A 97 -3.02 23.75 -19.07
CA THR A 97 -4.22 23.42 -19.84
C THR A 97 -4.22 24.21 -21.13
N THR A 98 -4.45 23.53 -22.24
CA THR A 98 -4.70 24.17 -23.52
C THR A 98 -5.89 23.52 -24.21
N SER A 99 -6.62 24.33 -24.98
CA SER A 99 -7.76 23.85 -25.77
C SER A 99 -7.71 24.49 -27.15
N ASP A 100 -7.90 23.67 -28.18
CA ASP A 100 -8.00 24.11 -29.58
C ASP A 100 -9.25 23.50 -30.20
N THR A 101 -9.82 24.22 -31.15
CA THR A 101 -10.98 23.76 -31.91
C THR A 101 -10.69 23.86 -33.41
N THR A 102 -10.40 22.71 -34.02
CA THR A 102 -10.09 22.62 -35.45
C THR A 102 -11.08 21.70 -36.14
N ASN A 103 -11.63 22.12 -37.24
CA ASN A 103 -12.60 21.34 -38.06
C ASN A 103 -13.79 20.80 -37.24
N GLY A 104 -14.33 21.60 -36.34
CA GLY A 104 -15.48 21.22 -35.50
C GLY A 104 -15.17 20.15 -34.43
N ARG A 105 -13.88 19.85 -34.20
CA ARG A 105 -13.42 18.97 -33.11
C ARG A 105 -12.66 19.77 -32.06
N VAL A 106 -12.96 19.52 -30.81
CA VAL A 106 -12.28 20.10 -29.66
C VAL A 106 -11.14 19.16 -29.26
N TYR A 107 -9.96 19.73 -29.16
CA TYR A 107 -8.76 19.07 -28.54
C TYR A 107 -8.44 19.78 -27.24
N VAL A 108 -8.39 19.03 -26.15
CA VAL A 108 -7.99 19.53 -24.84
C VAL A 108 -6.78 18.73 -24.39
N LEU A 109 -5.74 19.42 -23.98
CA LEU A 109 -4.53 18.82 -23.37
C LEU A 109 -4.31 19.43 -22.00
N MET A 110 -4.12 18.57 -21.01
CA MET A 110 -3.86 18.99 -19.63
C MET A 110 -2.64 18.27 -19.06
N LYS A 111 -1.80 19.00 -18.33
CA LYS A 111 -0.78 18.44 -17.45
C LYS A 111 -1.32 18.43 -16.04
N ILE A 112 -1.39 17.26 -15.42
CA ILE A 112 -2.00 17.05 -14.11
C ILE A 112 -0.95 16.50 -13.16
N GLN A 113 -0.98 17.04 -11.93
CA GLN A 113 -0.32 16.48 -10.75
C GLN A 113 -1.41 15.93 -9.86
N ALA A 114 -1.30 14.67 -9.45
CA ALA A 114 -2.32 14.02 -8.64
C ALA A 114 -1.70 13.16 -7.54
N THR A 115 -2.33 13.18 -6.37
CA THR A 115 -2.13 12.20 -5.31
C THR A 115 -3.26 11.19 -5.40
N MET A 116 -2.93 9.96 -5.72
CA MET A 116 -3.87 8.88 -5.95
C MET A 116 -4.01 8.01 -4.71
N LYS A 117 -5.24 7.54 -4.42
CA LYS A 117 -5.50 6.49 -3.43
C LYS A 117 -5.39 5.13 -4.09
N ASP A 118 -4.75 4.19 -3.41
CA ASP A 118 -4.71 2.80 -3.87
C ASP A 118 -4.75 1.83 -2.68
N SER A 119 -5.00 0.56 -2.98
CA SER A 119 -5.06 -0.52 -2.00
C SER A 119 -3.85 -1.44 -2.21
N TRP A 120 -2.87 -1.33 -1.32
CA TRP A 120 -1.64 -2.10 -1.40
C TRP A 120 -1.85 -3.55 -1.01
N ARG A 121 -1.24 -4.47 -1.76
CA ARG A 121 -1.18 -5.90 -1.47
C ARG A 121 0.11 -6.20 -0.73
N ILE A 122 0.03 -6.39 0.57
CA ILE A 122 1.21 -6.57 1.43
C ILE A 122 1.41 -8.01 1.93
N GLY A 123 0.57 -8.96 1.51
CA GLY A 123 0.65 -10.35 1.96
C GLY A 123 2.03 -10.99 1.79
N ASN A 124 2.66 -10.76 0.65
CA ASN A 124 3.97 -11.29 0.30
C ASN A 124 5.11 -10.28 0.46
N PHE A 125 4.86 -9.13 1.10
CA PHE A 125 5.87 -8.10 1.28
C PHE A 125 7.16 -8.66 1.90
N PRO A 126 8.37 -8.36 1.37
CA PRO A 126 8.68 -7.39 0.30
C PRO A 126 8.70 -7.96 -1.12
N PHE A 127 8.28 -9.18 -1.35
CA PHE A 127 8.21 -9.82 -2.67
C PHE A 127 6.89 -9.54 -3.38
N ASP A 128 6.32 -8.36 -3.18
CA ASP A 128 4.99 -7.98 -3.62
C ASP A 128 4.97 -7.36 -5.01
N GLN A 129 3.86 -7.62 -5.73
CA GLN A 129 3.49 -6.94 -6.95
C GLN A 129 2.32 -6.02 -6.67
N GLN A 130 2.40 -4.76 -7.12
CA GLN A 130 1.35 -3.77 -6.92
C GLN A 130 0.63 -3.44 -8.23
N ARG A 131 -0.67 -3.16 -8.12
CA ARG A 131 -1.52 -2.80 -9.26
C ARG A 131 -2.05 -1.39 -9.03
N MET A 132 -1.37 -0.42 -9.62
CA MET A 132 -1.81 0.97 -9.57
C MET A 132 -2.87 1.23 -10.62
N MET A 133 -3.92 1.97 -10.27
CA MET A 133 -5.00 2.30 -11.18
C MET A 133 -5.28 3.80 -11.14
N MET A 134 -5.45 4.40 -12.32
CA MET A 134 -5.98 5.75 -12.49
C MET A 134 -7.27 5.67 -13.30
N SER A 135 -8.33 6.32 -12.87
CA SER A 135 -9.63 6.36 -13.55
C SER A 135 -10.00 7.78 -13.88
N PHE A 136 -10.52 7.99 -15.09
CA PHE A 136 -10.92 9.30 -15.59
C PHE A 136 -12.37 9.24 -16.08
N GLU A 137 -13.18 10.18 -15.65
CA GLU A 137 -14.61 10.27 -15.94
C GLU A 137 -14.99 11.71 -16.24
N ASN A 138 -16.18 11.91 -16.79
CA ASN A 138 -16.79 13.23 -16.89
C ASN A 138 -17.85 13.35 -15.79
N SER A 139 -17.76 14.38 -14.95
CA SER A 139 -18.66 14.54 -13.80
C SER A 139 -20.11 14.90 -14.17
N GLN A 140 -20.39 15.30 -15.42
CA GLN A 140 -21.68 15.83 -15.85
C GLN A 140 -22.47 14.87 -16.73
N TYR A 141 -21.78 13.98 -17.49
CA TYR A 141 -22.38 13.18 -18.55
C TYR A 141 -22.21 11.70 -18.26
N ASP A 142 -23.33 10.98 -18.25
CA ASP A 142 -23.38 9.54 -18.07
C ASP A 142 -23.07 8.78 -19.39
N ILE A 143 -23.16 7.44 -19.36
CA ILE A 143 -22.86 6.58 -20.51
C ILE A 143 -23.83 6.77 -21.68
N ASN A 144 -25.02 7.30 -21.42
CA ASN A 144 -26.03 7.57 -22.49
C ASN A 144 -25.65 8.80 -23.31
N ASP A 145 -24.89 9.72 -22.77
CA ASP A 145 -24.44 10.93 -23.45
C ASP A 145 -22.99 10.83 -23.95
N LEU A 146 -22.10 10.14 -23.21
CA LEU A 146 -20.66 10.14 -23.44
C LEU A 146 -20.06 8.74 -23.26
N VAL A 147 -19.31 8.28 -24.26
CA VAL A 147 -18.52 7.06 -24.21
C VAL A 147 -17.05 7.37 -24.55
N PHE A 148 -16.12 6.93 -23.75
CA PHE A 148 -14.70 7.03 -24.06
C PHE A 148 -14.28 6.02 -25.13
N ALA A 149 -13.29 6.42 -25.93
CA ALA A 149 -12.54 5.53 -26.80
C ALA A 149 -11.05 5.81 -26.62
N ILE A 150 -10.24 4.77 -26.67
CA ILE A 150 -8.79 4.90 -26.49
C ILE A 150 -8.20 5.61 -27.72
N ASP A 151 -7.40 6.66 -27.47
CA ASP A 151 -6.49 7.21 -28.46
C ASP A 151 -5.15 6.52 -28.35
N SER A 152 -4.90 5.55 -29.22
CA SER A 152 -3.72 4.67 -29.18
C SER A 152 -2.43 5.30 -29.75
N SER A 153 -2.40 6.61 -29.95
CA SER A 153 -1.23 7.30 -30.45
C SER A 153 -0.13 7.41 -29.38
N GLY A 154 0.91 6.59 -29.48
CA GLY A 154 2.14 6.70 -28.72
C GLY A 154 2.21 5.83 -27.44
N GLN A 155 3.30 6.02 -26.70
CA GLN A 155 3.55 5.35 -25.41
C GLN A 155 2.69 5.94 -24.31
N GLN A 156 2.35 5.12 -23.31
CA GLN A 156 1.50 5.54 -22.19
C GLN A 156 2.29 6.15 -21.03
N TYR A 157 3.60 5.95 -21.00
CA TYR A 157 4.49 6.50 -19.98
C TYR A 157 5.87 6.81 -20.57
N ASP A 158 6.60 7.71 -19.94
CA ASP A 158 7.98 8.06 -20.32
C ASP A 158 8.93 6.93 -19.87
N PRO A 159 9.62 6.24 -20.80
CA PRO A 159 10.53 5.17 -20.44
C PRO A 159 11.77 5.63 -19.66
N ARG A 160 12.02 6.94 -19.61
CA ARG A 160 13.17 7.53 -18.91
C ARG A 160 12.93 7.71 -17.43
N PHE A 161 11.67 7.70 -16.95
CA PHE A 161 11.48 7.79 -15.53
C PHE A 161 11.74 6.43 -14.86
N THR A 162 12.50 6.46 -13.79
CA THR A 162 12.82 5.30 -12.97
C THR A 162 12.07 5.38 -11.65
N LEU A 163 11.51 4.27 -11.23
CA LEU A 163 10.92 4.08 -9.91
C LEU A 163 11.94 3.38 -9.02
N ASN A 164 12.55 4.09 -8.08
CA ASN A 164 13.51 3.48 -7.17
C ASN A 164 12.90 2.31 -6.40
N GLY A 165 13.50 1.12 -6.58
CA GLY A 165 13.07 -0.11 -5.94
C GLY A 165 11.84 -0.79 -6.58
N TRP A 166 11.45 -0.37 -7.81
CA TRP A 166 10.35 -0.95 -8.56
C TRP A 166 10.64 -1.05 -10.06
N THR A 167 10.14 -2.10 -10.67
CA THR A 167 10.10 -2.27 -12.13
C THR A 167 8.65 -2.19 -12.62
N ILE A 168 8.43 -1.58 -13.78
CA ILE A 168 7.12 -1.54 -14.45
C ILE A 168 7.03 -2.78 -15.34
N ASP A 169 6.22 -3.75 -14.95
CA ASP A 169 6.05 -4.97 -15.73
C ASP A 169 5.13 -4.75 -16.93
N SER A 170 4.04 -4.02 -16.72
CA SER A 170 3.11 -3.72 -17.79
C SER A 170 2.31 -2.45 -17.54
N SER A 171 1.93 -1.79 -18.63
CA SER A 171 0.97 -0.70 -18.67
C SER A 171 -0.18 -1.07 -19.59
N ARG A 172 -1.41 -0.87 -19.16
CA ARG A 172 -2.59 -1.14 -19.95
C ARG A 172 -3.64 -0.04 -19.77
N VAL A 173 -4.16 0.44 -20.90
CA VAL A 173 -5.32 1.32 -20.90
C VAL A 173 -6.57 0.53 -21.29
N MET A 174 -7.69 0.88 -20.69
CA MET A 174 -8.97 0.27 -20.97
C MET A 174 -10.11 1.26 -20.78
N VAL A 175 -11.20 1.03 -21.49
CA VAL A 175 -12.47 1.75 -21.28
C VAL A 175 -13.45 0.76 -20.65
N THR A 176 -14.12 1.18 -19.60
CA THR A 176 -15.09 0.37 -18.87
C THR A 176 -16.29 1.22 -18.49
N THR A 177 -17.39 0.57 -18.17
CA THR A 177 -18.51 1.21 -17.50
C THR A 177 -18.30 1.16 -16.01
N ARG A 178 -18.55 2.29 -15.33
CA ARG A 178 -18.53 2.36 -13.86
C ARG A 178 -19.93 2.60 -13.35
N PRO A 179 -20.53 1.61 -12.69
CA PRO A 179 -21.84 1.77 -12.08
C PRO A 179 -21.73 2.56 -10.76
N TYR A 180 -22.66 3.47 -10.54
CA TYR A 180 -22.91 4.12 -9.26
C TYR A 180 -24.33 3.78 -8.81
N GLU A 181 -24.47 3.17 -7.65
CA GLU A 181 -25.75 2.83 -7.04
C GLU A 181 -26.36 4.08 -6.36
N SER A 182 -26.44 5.16 -7.12
CA SER A 182 -27.00 6.44 -6.70
C SER A 182 -27.49 7.24 -7.89
N SER A 183 -28.63 7.88 -7.76
CA SER A 183 -29.12 8.89 -8.71
C SER A 183 -28.50 10.27 -8.47
N PHE A 184 -27.62 10.42 -7.48
CA PHE A 184 -27.08 11.71 -7.05
C PHE A 184 -28.13 12.80 -6.82
N GLY A 185 -29.34 12.39 -6.37
CA GLY A 185 -30.47 13.28 -6.08
C GLY A 185 -31.25 13.73 -7.32
N LEU A 186 -31.13 13.03 -8.46
CA LEU A 186 -31.92 13.29 -9.65
C LEU A 186 -33.26 12.53 -9.55
N ASP A 187 -34.34 13.25 -9.22
CA ASP A 187 -35.70 12.68 -9.08
C ASP A 187 -36.29 12.19 -10.40
N SER A 188 -35.70 12.57 -11.53
CA SER A 188 -36.16 12.23 -12.89
C SER A 188 -35.74 10.85 -13.38
N LEU A 189 -34.90 10.14 -12.62
CA LEU A 189 -34.41 8.81 -13.02
C LEU A 189 -35.31 7.70 -12.46
N PRO A 190 -35.69 6.73 -13.29
CA PRO A 190 -36.55 5.60 -12.85
C PRO A 190 -35.83 4.62 -11.94
N SER A 191 -34.50 4.71 -11.83
CA SER A 191 -33.65 3.85 -10.99
C SER A 191 -32.64 4.67 -10.21
N ASN A 192 -32.31 4.24 -8.97
CA ASN A 192 -31.23 4.82 -8.17
C ASN A 192 -29.85 4.37 -8.68
N HIS A 193 -29.64 4.35 -9.99
CA HIS A 193 -28.45 3.82 -10.61
C HIS A 193 -28.03 4.69 -11.80
N MET A 194 -26.76 5.03 -11.86
CA MET A 194 -26.16 5.77 -12.98
C MET A 194 -24.87 5.11 -13.42
N ASP A 195 -24.72 4.92 -14.72
CA ASP A 195 -23.52 4.37 -15.33
C ASP A 195 -22.71 5.48 -16.00
N TYR A 196 -21.40 5.47 -15.73
CA TYR A 196 -20.46 6.39 -16.36
C TYR A 196 -19.45 5.63 -17.21
N SER A 197 -19.10 6.20 -18.36
CA SER A 197 -17.94 5.73 -19.11
C SER A 197 -16.66 6.13 -18.37
N SER A 198 -15.78 5.18 -18.12
CA SER A 198 -14.54 5.38 -17.36
C SER A 198 -13.34 4.92 -18.18
N PHE A 199 -12.41 5.83 -18.46
CA PHE A 199 -11.10 5.52 -19.03
C PHE A 199 -10.15 5.17 -17.88
N ARG A 200 -9.58 3.97 -17.92
CA ARG A 200 -8.73 3.45 -16.86
C ARG A 200 -7.34 3.12 -17.37
N VAL A 201 -6.35 3.50 -16.57
CA VAL A 201 -4.95 3.16 -16.76
C VAL A 201 -4.53 2.26 -15.62
N ARG A 202 -4.01 1.07 -15.95
CA ARG A 202 -3.49 0.11 -14.99
C ARG A 202 -2.00 -0.05 -15.22
N LEU A 203 -1.22 0.13 -14.16
CA LEU A 203 0.19 -0.19 -14.10
C LEU A 203 0.42 -1.36 -13.16
N ILE A 204 1.23 -2.31 -13.58
CA ILE A 204 1.66 -3.42 -12.74
C ILE A 204 3.14 -3.18 -12.43
N LEU A 205 3.45 -3.12 -11.14
CA LEU A 205 4.77 -2.83 -10.61
C LEU A 205 5.25 -4.00 -9.76
N THR A 206 6.44 -4.50 -10.04
CA THR A 206 7.10 -5.52 -9.18
C THR A 206 8.21 -4.87 -8.38
N ARG A 207 8.26 -5.17 -7.09
CA ARG A 207 9.27 -4.63 -6.17
C ARG A 207 10.62 -5.33 -6.34
N GLU A 208 11.70 -4.53 -6.32
CA GLU A 208 13.07 -5.03 -6.20
C GLU A 208 13.35 -5.43 -4.75
N ALA A 209 12.93 -6.64 -4.40
CA ALA A 209 12.83 -7.09 -3.02
C ALA A 209 14.16 -7.41 -2.34
N GLY A 210 15.20 -7.81 -3.09
CA GLY A 210 16.40 -8.43 -2.52
C GLY A 210 17.12 -7.58 -1.47
N GLY A 211 17.44 -6.33 -1.79
CA GLY A 211 18.09 -5.41 -0.87
C GLY A 211 17.20 -5.02 0.31
N LEU A 212 15.90 -4.85 0.07
CA LEU A 212 14.92 -4.49 1.08
C LEU A 212 14.71 -5.63 2.08
N PHE A 213 14.61 -6.87 1.60
CA PHE A 213 14.49 -8.06 2.43
C PHE A 213 15.61 -8.13 3.49
N TRP A 214 16.86 -8.05 3.05
CA TRP A 214 17.97 -8.10 3.99
C TRP A 214 17.98 -6.93 4.99
N LYS A 215 17.67 -5.72 4.54
CA LYS A 215 17.60 -4.56 5.44
C LYS A 215 16.55 -4.74 6.54
N MET A 216 15.45 -5.39 6.24
CA MET A 216 14.33 -5.54 7.17
C MET A 216 14.48 -6.74 8.10
N PHE A 217 14.96 -7.87 7.61
CA PHE A 217 14.95 -9.14 8.35
C PHE A 217 16.31 -9.53 8.94
N LEU A 218 17.40 -8.84 8.57
CA LEU A 218 18.74 -9.15 9.09
C LEU A 218 18.79 -9.12 10.62
N GLY A 219 18.17 -8.12 11.26
CA GLY A 219 18.11 -7.98 12.72
C GLY A 219 17.43 -9.17 13.38
N MET A 220 16.33 -9.66 12.80
CA MET A 220 15.61 -10.85 13.26
C MET A 220 16.48 -12.11 13.15
N TYR A 221 17.18 -12.31 12.03
CA TYR A 221 18.07 -13.48 11.85
C TYR A 221 19.27 -13.45 12.80
N ILE A 222 19.86 -12.28 13.02
CA ILE A 222 20.94 -12.13 14.01
C ILE A 222 20.44 -12.45 15.42
N ALA A 223 19.25 -11.96 15.78
CA ALA A 223 18.66 -12.27 17.08
C ALA A 223 18.41 -13.78 17.27
N PHE A 224 17.93 -14.48 16.23
CA PHE A 224 17.83 -15.94 16.26
C PHE A 224 19.20 -16.60 16.49
N LEU A 225 20.25 -16.17 15.79
CA LEU A 225 21.60 -16.71 15.97
C LEU A 225 22.15 -16.46 17.38
N ILE A 226 21.84 -15.31 17.99
CA ILE A 226 22.20 -15.03 19.40
C ILE A 226 21.52 -16.03 20.33
N ALA A 227 20.22 -16.28 20.14
CA ALA A 227 19.52 -17.30 20.92
C ALA A 227 20.08 -18.71 20.67
N TYR A 228 20.39 -19.03 19.41
CA TYR A 228 20.94 -20.32 19.01
C TYR A 228 22.30 -20.62 19.68
N VAL A 229 23.15 -19.60 19.85
CA VAL A 229 24.46 -19.73 20.54
C VAL A 229 24.32 -20.23 21.99
N CYS A 230 23.15 -20.08 22.61
CA CYS A 230 22.89 -20.58 23.97
C CYS A 230 23.15 -22.09 24.11
N PHE A 231 22.97 -22.90 23.07
CA PHE A 231 23.24 -24.32 23.07
C PHE A 231 24.72 -24.67 23.18
N TYR A 232 25.62 -23.73 22.85
CA TYR A 232 27.09 -23.90 22.94
C TYR A 232 27.68 -23.35 24.23
N ILE A 233 26.88 -22.67 25.04
CA ILE A 233 27.28 -22.24 26.39
C ILE A 233 27.08 -23.44 27.31
N HIS A 234 27.98 -23.65 28.26
CA HIS A 234 27.90 -24.77 29.23
C HIS A 234 26.56 -24.74 29.99
N ALA A 235 25.97 -25.91 30.19
CA ALA A 235 24.64 -26.03 30.81
C ALA A 235 24.54 -25.42 32.22
N ASP A 236 25.67 -25.27 32.92
CA ASP A 236 25.76 -24.58 34.22
C ASP A 236 25.60 -23.05 34.11
N GLY A 237 25.85 -22.46 32.93
CA GLY A 237 25.74 -21.04 32.66
C GLY A 237 24.31 -20.58 32.40
N PHE A 238 23.36 -20.99 33.25
CA PHE A 238 21.93 -20.74 33.07
C PHE A 238 21.60 -19.25 32.90
N ASP A 239 22.16 -18.39 33.76
CA ASP A 239 21.87 -16.94 33.68
C ASP A 239 22.29 -16.34 32.35
N SER A 240 23.44 -16.76 31.80
CA SER A 240 23.92 -16.32 30.51
C SER A 240 23.05 -16.83 29.38
N ARG A 241 22.65 -18.12 29.40
CA ARG A 241 21.75 -18.71 28.40
C ARG A 241 20.39 -18.01 28.39
N PHE A 242 19.83 -17.78 29.57
CA PHE A 242 18.53 -17.14 29.73
C PHE A 242 18.56 -15.67 29.30
N GLY A 243 19.58 -14.93 29.72
CA GLY A 243 19.78 -13.53 29.39
C GLY A 243 19.91 -13.30 27.89
N LEU A 244 20.71 -14.12 27.18
CA LEU A 244 20.86 -14.03 25.73
C LEU A 244 19.56 -14.34 25.00
N SER A 245 18.85 -15.39 25.40
CA SER A 245 17.59 -15.79 24.74
C SER A 245 16.48 -14.76 24.96
N VAL A 246 16.35 -14.19 26.16
CA VAL A 246 15.38 -13.13 26.46
C VAL A 246 15.75 -11.85 25.72
N GLY A 247 17.04 -11.48 25.68
CA GLY A 247 17.53 -10.36 24.88
C GLY A 247 17.20 -10.51 23.38
N ALA A 248 17.41 -11.71 22.85
CA ALA A 248 17.06 -12.04 21.45
C ALA A 248 15.54 -11.92 21.19
N LEU A 249 14.70 -12.37 22.14
CA LEU A 249 13.25 -12.23 22.07
C LEU A 249 12.82 -10.76 21.90
N PHE A 250 13.36 -9.89 22.77
CA PHE A 250 13.07 -8.45 22.68
C PHE A 250 13.61 -7.83 21.39
N ALA A 251 14.76 -8.27 20.90
CA ALA A 251 15.32 -7.79 19.63
C ALA A 251 14.42 -8.12 18.44
N VAL A 252 13.83 -9.33 18.40
CA VAL A 252 12.88 -9.72 17.34
C VAL A 252 11.58 -8.92 17.45
N ILE A 253 11.05 -8.72 18.65
CA ILE A 253 9.84 -7.91 18.86
C ILE A 253 10.08 -6.47 18.41
N GLY A 254 11.24 -5.88 18.78
CA GLY A 254 11.61 -4.53 18.36
C GLY A 254 11.78 -4.42 16.85
N ASN A 255 12.42 -5.41 16.21
CA ASN A 255 12.53 -5.47 14.75
C ASN A 255 11.17 -5.55 14.07
N LYS A 256 10.27 -6.42 14.56
CA LYS A 256 8.89 -6.52 14.03
C LYS A 256 8.16 -5.19 14.13
N TYR A 257 8.24 -4.51 15.26
CA TYR A 257 7.59 -3.21 15.44
C TYR A 257 8.08 -2.16 14.41
N ILE A 258 9.39 -2.12 14.13
CA ILE A 258 9.96 -1.21 13.12
C ILE A 258 9.42 -1.55 11.73
N VAL A 259 9.36 -2.84 11.37
CA VAL A 259 8.84 -3.27 10.07
C VAL A 259 7.36 -2.94 9.93
N ASP A 260 6.56 -3.29 10.94
CA ASP A 260 5.10 -3.03 10.93
C ASP A 260 4.78 -1.53 10.84
N SER A 261 5.60 -0.66 11.45
CA SER A 261 5.40 0.80 11.41
C SER A 261 5.53 1.40 10.00
N SER A 262 6.18 0.70 9.07
CA SER A 262 6.35 1.11 7.68
C SER A 262 5.28 0.56 6.74
N LEU A 263 4.41 -0.33 7.23
CA LEU A 263 3.34 -0.97 6.45
C LEU A 263 1.97 -0.41 6.84
N PRO A 264 0.98 -0.49 5.93
CA PRO A 264 -0.39 -0.13 6.27
C PRO A 264 -0.98 -1.15 7.25
N GLU A 265 -1.88 -0.68 8.10
CA GLU A 265 -2.68 -1.58 8.95
C GLU A 265 -3.41 -2.61 8.08
N SER A 266 -3.24 -3.88 8.42
CA SER A 266 -3.85 -5.00 7.74
C SER A 266 -4.36 -6.04 8.74
N THR A 267 -5.52 -6.59 8.46
CA THR A 267 -6.07 -7.74 9.20
C THR A 267 -5.57 -9.07 8.63
N SER A 268 -4.90 -9.04 7.48
CA SER A 268 -4.36 -10.24 6.83
C SER A 268 -3.02 -10.64 7.43
N TYR A 269 -2.83 -11.93 7.66
CA TYR A 269 -1.55 -12.49 8.06
C TYR A 269 -0.56 -12.44 6.88
N THR A 270 0.58 -11.77 7.10
CA THR A 270 1.57 -11.47 6.07
C THR A 270 2.81 -12.36 6.19
N LEU A 271 3.67 -12.36 5.16
CA LEU A 271 5.00 -13.00 5.24
C LEU A 271 5.83 -12.43 6.40
N VAL A 272 5.71 -11.12 6.67
CA VAL A 272 6.39 -10.47 7.82
C VAL A 272 5.96 -11.11 9.12
N ASP A 273 4.65 -11.33 9.30
CA ASP A 273 4.11 -11.98 10.50
C ASP A 273 4.59 -13.42 10.62
N ALA A 274 4.61 -14.13 9.50
CA ALA A 274 5.03 -15.54 9.45
C ALA A 274 6.51 -15.70 9.87
N LEU A 275 7.41 -14.89 9.30
CA LEU A 275 8.84 -14.98 9.58
C LEU A 275 9.17 -14.58 11.03
N HIS A 276 8.59 -13.48 11.52
CA HIS A 276 8.78 -13.05 12.90
C HIS A 276 8.14 -14.02 13.89
N GLY A 277 6.91 -14.48 13.62
CA GLY A 277 6.22 -15.46 14.46
C GLY A 277 6.98 -16.77 14.56
N LEU A 278 7.50 -17.28 13.44
CA LEU A 278 8.37 -18.45 13.41
C LEU A 278 9.62 -18.25 14.27
N THR A 279 10.28 -17.11 14.12
CA THR A 279 11.50 -16.79 14.89
C THR A 279 11.23 -16.69 16.38
N LEU A 280 10.15 -16.02 16.78
CA LEU A 280 9.72 -15.93 18.18
C LEU A 280 9.40 -17.31 18.76
N PHE A 281 8.72 -18.16 17.99
CA PHE A 281 8.44 -19.54 18.38
C PHE A 281 9.72 -20.34 18.63
N PHE A 282 10.71 -20.24 17.73
CA PHE A 282 11.98 -20.94 17.91
C PHE A 282 12.80 -20.40 19.09
N ILE A 283 12.81 -19.09 19.34
CA ILE A 283 13.46 -18.52 20.52
C ILE A 283 12.78 -19.06 21.80
N PHE A 284 11.46 -19.11 21.83
CA PHE A 284 10.74 -19.71 22.96
C PHE A 284 11.08 -21.20 23.12
N ALA A 285 11.18 -21.95 22.02
CA ALA A 285 11.59 -23.35 22.05
C ALA A 285 13.02 -23.54 22.56
N ILE A 286 13.96 -22.64 22.20
CA ILE A 286 15.33 -22.61 22.71
C ILE A 286 15.33 -22.37 24.22
N ILE A 287 14.57 -21.40 24.71
CA ILE A 287 14.42 -21.14 26.16
C ILE A 287 13.90 -22.39 26.88
N SER A 288 12.88 -23.03 26.33
CA SER A 288 12.27 -24.24 26.88
C SER A 288 13.27 -25.42 26.92
N ALA A 289 14.04 -25.62 25.84
CA ALA A 289 15.07 -26.63 25.74
C ALA A 289 16.20 -26.38 26.77
N THR A 290 16.60 -25.12 26.92
CA THR A 290 17.60 -24.70 27.93
C THR A 290 17.13 -25.04 29.34
N ALA A 291 15.86 -24.84 29.66
CA ALA A 291 15.29 -25.21 30.97
C ALA A 291 15.29 -26.73 31.19
N ILE A 292 15.02 -27.52 30.15
CA ILE A 292 15.12 -28.99 30.21
C ILE A 292 16.57 -29.43 30.43
N SER A 293 17.51 -28.86 29.67
CA SER A 293 18.94 -29.13 29.81
C SER A 293 19.44 -28.87 31.25
N LEU A 294 19.06 -27.72 31.83
CA LEU A 294 19.36 -27.38 33.21
C LEU A 294 18.82 -28.42 34.21
N LYS A 295 17.60 -28.91 34.01
CA LYS A 295 16.99 -29.94 34.83
C LYS A 295 17.80 -31.25 34.76
N LEU A 296 18.32 -31.64 33.61
CA LEU A 296 19.18 -32.82 33.45
C LEU A 296 20.49 -32.66 34.19
N VAL A 297 21.12 -31.47 34.13
CA VAL A 297 22.35 -31.18 34.89
C VAL A 297 22.10 -31.27 36.38
N LYS A 298 21.02 -30.67 36.90
CA LYS A 298 20.65 -30.76 38.32
C LYS A 298 20.38 -32.19 38.80
N MET A 299 20.00 -33.09 37.87
CA MET A 299 19.83 -34.53 38.13
C MET A 299 21.17 -35.30 38.06
N GLY A 300 22.30 -34.63 37.87
CA GLY A 300 23.62 -35.27 37.72
C GLY A 300 23.88 -35.91 36.36
N ARG A 301 23.01 -35.66 35.36
CA ARG A 301 23.08 -36.27 34.00
C ARG A 301 23.71 -35.32 32.99
N THR A 302 24.90 -34.80 33.27
CA THR A 302 25.56 -33.77 32.42
C THR A 302 25.80 -34.25 30.99
N LYS A 303 26.31 -35.50 30.80
CA LYS A 303 26.52 -36.05 29.45
C LYS A 303 25.24 -36.17 28.62
N LEU A 304 24.08 -36.37 29.25
CA LEU A 304 22.79 -36.39 28.57
C LEU A 304 22.35 -34.97 28.23
N ALA A 305 22.61 -34.00 29.10
CA ALA A 305 22.32 -32.58 28.80
C ALA A 305 23.11 -32.09 27.58
N ASP A 306 24.42 -32.36 27.51
CA ASP A 306 25.28 -31.97 26.40
C ASP A 306 24.83 -32.61 25.06
N ARG A 307 24.45 -33.88 25.07
CA ARG A 307 23.93 -34.56 23.89
C ARG A 307 22.57 -34.00 23.48
N PHE A 308 21.70 -33.74 24.45
CA PHE A 308 20.39 -33.12 24.19
C PHE A 308 20.54 -31.74 23.58
N ASP A 309 21.41 -30.89 24.14
CA ASP A 309 21.66 -29.53 23.60
C ASP A 309 22.19 -29.61 22.18
N PHE A 310 23.19 -30.48 21.91
CA PHE A 310 23.75 -30.62 20.56
C PHE A 310 22.74 -31.10 19.55
N ILE A 311 21.95 -32.15 19.85
CA ILE A 311 20.96 -32.67 18.93
C ILE A 311 19.84 -31.64 18.69
N THR A 312 19.33 -31.03 19.75
CA THR A 312 18.28 -30.02 19.67
C THR A 312 18.73 -28.82 18.86
N ALA A 313 19.98 -28.36 19.04
CA ALA A 313 20.56 -27.29 18.24
C ALA A 313 20.50 -27.60 16.74
N GLN A 314 20.99 -28.78 16.32
CA GLN A 314 21.03 -29.16 14.90
C GLN A 314 19.61 -29.30 14.32
N VAL A 315 18.70 -29.91 15.07
CA VAL A 315 17.31 -30.11 14.65
C VAL A 315 16.59 -28.74 14.50
N PHE A 316 16.75 -27.85 15.49
CA PHE A 316 16.11 -26.52 15.43
C PHE A 316 16.65 -25.68 14.29
N LEU A 317 17.98 -25.67 14.08
CA LEU A 317 18.58 -24.94 12.98
C LEU A 317 18.06 -25.45 11.62
N LEU A 318 18.04 -26.78 11.44
CA LEU A 318 17.56 -27.39 10.19
C LEU A 318 16.10 -27.05 9.91
N ILE A 319 15.22 -27.25 10.90
CA ILE A 319 13.80 -26.97 10.72
C ILE A 319 13.59 -25.45 10.49
N TYR A 320 14.26 -24.59 11.24
CA TYR A 320 14.18 -23.13 11.06
C TYR A 320 14.57 -22.71 9.65
N LEU A 321 15.68 -23.22 9.12
CA LEU A 321 16.13 -22.91 7.76
C LEU A 321 15.16 -23.45 6.72
N VAL A 322 14.71 -24.69 6.82
CA VAL A 322 13.78 -25.30 5.86
C VAL A 322 12.46 -24.53 5.80
N VAL A 323 11.89 -24.19 6.97
CA VAL A 323 10.61 -23.47 7.02
C VAL A 323 10.76 -22.03 6.51
N ASN A 324 11.86 -21.32 6.85
CA ASN A 324 12.11 -19.99 6.30
C ASN A 324 12.23 -20.02 4.77
N ILE A 325 13.04 -20.93 4.22
CA ILE A 325 13.22 -21.08 2.76
C ILE A 325 11.87 -21.39 2.10
N TYR A 326 11.07 -22.25 2.69
CA TYR A 326 9.74 -22.60 2.16
C TYR A 326 8.81 -21.38 2.14
N LEU A 327 8.73 -20.59 3.23
CA LEU A 327 7.88 -19.40 3.30
C LEU A 327 8.31 -18.33 2.29
N ILE A 328 9.61 -18.10 2.15
CA ILE A 328 10.16 -17.14 1.18
C ILE A 328 9.88 -17.61 -0.24
N TYR A 329 10.11 -18.89 -0.53
CA TYR A 329 9.83 -19.48 -1.85
C TYR A 329 8.34 -19.33 -2.20
N GLN A 330 7.44 -19.67 -1.28
CA GLN A 330 6.00 -19.52 -1.50
C GLN A 330 5.62 -18.07 -1.78
N ALA A 331 6.19 -17.10 -1.05
CA ALA A 331 5.92 -15.69 -1.25
C ALA A 331 6.40 -15.17 -2.61
N THR A 332 7.50 -15.72 -3.14
CA THR A 332 8.03 -15.34 -4.46
C THR A 332 7.24 -15.95 -5.62
N GLN A 333 6.53 -17.05 -5.40
CA GLN A 333 5.73 -17.71 -6.46
C GLN A 333 4.29 -17.18 -6.55
N ASN A 334 3.74 -16.65 -5.47
CA ASN A 334 2.33 -16.22 -5.38
C ASN A 334 2.13 -14.73 -5.70
N ASN A 335 2.95 -14.16 -6.58
CA ASN A 335 2.88 -12.76 -7.05
C ASN A 335 1.95 -12.57 -8.25
#